data_25e18aa133966ecb4c8d1e1427f1cb65
#
_entry.id   25e18aa133966ecb4c8d1e1427f1cb65
#
_cell.length_a   1.000
_cell.length_b   1.000
_cell.length_c   1.000
_cell.angle_alpha   90.00
_cell.angle_beta   90.00
_cell.angle_gamma   90.00
#
_symmetry.space_group_name_H-M   'P 1'
#
loop_
_entity.id
_entity.type
_entity.pdbx_description
1 polymer ?
#
loop_
_entity_poly.entity_id
_entity_poly.type
_entity_poly.pdbx_seq_one_letter_code
_entity_poly.pdbx_strand_id
1 'polypeptide(L)'
;MPRPAQSRRGFLLTTAGAGTALGLAAAPAVAGARPHPRPCPFGRYGSPAARRTPKTLYVDPHGRGDFTSVQAAVTAAGGDGWTLVLAPGTYRETVSVDTGRTGATWIGASGDPRDVVIVYDNAAGTPRPDGSGTYGTSGSATTTVRADGFTARGITFANDWLRADQPGWTGTQAVALKVMGDRSAFHACRFLGHQDTLYADTRDRGLFARQYFERCYVEGDVDFVFGRATAVYDGCHFRTLVRPDLDTAPYGFVFAPSTAGANPRGYLVTRGRVTSEAPDGYYKLARPWVPSSDTTARPMLTVRETRLGAGIDAVAPYADMRDAYPWQEQRFAEYRNTGPGAAVTVPENRPRLTRAEAAAHTREVYLGDWRPYDRRH
;
A
#
# COMPACT_ATOMS: atom_id res chain seq x y z
N MET A 1 -20.14 24.24 24.75
CA MET A 1 -19.20 25.08 23.98
C MET A 1 -19.16 24.53 22.56
N PRO A 2 -19.39 25.32 21.52
CA PRO A 2 -19.41 24.81 20.14
C PRO A 2 -17.99 24.47 19.70
N ARG A 3 -17.86 23.32 18.99
CA ARG A 3 -16.60 22.85 18.39
C ARG A 3 -16.16 23.82 17.27
N PRO A 4 -14.87 24.12 17.15
CA PRO A 4 -14.38 24.89 16.00
C PRO A 4 -14.51 24.05 14.71
N ALA A 5 -14.87 24.73 13.64
CA ALA A 5 -15.06 24.16 12.31
C ALA A 5 -13.74 23.55 11.80
N GLN A 6 -13.77 22.28 11.40
CA GLN A 6 -12.67 21.58 10.77
C GLN A 6 -12.33 22.24 9.43
N SER A 7 -11.09 22.69 9.30
CA SER A 7 -10.53 23.21 8.06
C SER A 7 -10.48 22.10 7.01
N ARG A 8 -11.28 22.25 5.95
CA ARG A 8 -11.23 21.42 4.76
C ARG A 8 -9.96 21.73 3.97
N ARG A 9 -8.87 21.04 4.25
CA ARG A 9 -7.72 21.02 3.33
C ARG A 9 -7.82 19.76 2.49
N GLY A 10 -8.34 19.96 1.27
CA GLY A 10 -8.30 18.93 0.24
C GLY A 10 -6.85 18.62 -0.16
N PHE A 11 -6.61 17.39 -0.60
CA PHE A 11 -5.37 17.01 -1.27
C PHE A 11 -5.20 17.88 -2.54
N LEU A 12 -4.51 19.01 -2.41
CA LEU A 12 -4.14 19.84 -3.54
C LEU A 12 -2.79 19.36 -4.06
N LEU A 13 -2.79 18.91 -5.30
CA LEU A 13 -1.60 18.74 -6.12
C LEU A 13 -0.87 20.09 -6.23
N THR A 14 0.20 20.29 -5.50
CA THR A 14 1.10 21.41 -5.71
C THR A 14 2.13 21.04 -6.77
N THR A 15 1.93 21.53 -7.98
CA THR A 15 3.00 21.70 -8.96
C THR A 15 3.67 23.04 -8.70
N ALA A 16 4.84 23.05 -8.07
CA ALA A 16 5.67 24.24 -7.98
C ALA A 16 6.48 24.39 -9.27
N GLY A 17 6.13 25.35 -10.10
CA GLY A 17 6.92 25.81 -11.23
C GLY A 17 7.53 27.15 -10.89
N ALA A 18 8.85 27.23 -10.73
CA ALA A 18 9.60 28.50 -10.77
C ALA A 18 10.18 28.65 -12.17
N GLY A 19 9.69 29.62 -12.91
CA GLY A 19 10.17 29.96 -14.24
C GLY A 19 11.33 30.95 -14.21
N THR A 20 12.36 30.68 -14.99
CA THR A 20 13.25 31.69 -15.56
C THR A 20 13.23 31.53 -17.08
N ALA A 21 12.79 32.61 -17.74
CA ALA A 21 12.70 32.68 -19.19
C ALA A 21 14.09 32.87 -19.82
N LEU A 22 14.42 32.03 -20.80
CA LEU A 22 15.38 32.32 -21.85
C LEU A 22 14.81 31.76 -23.15
N GLY A 23 14.54 32.64 -24.09
CA GLY A 23 13.95 32.31 -25.37
C GLY A 23 14.92 31.59 -26.29
N LEU A 24 14.41 30.61 -27.00
CA LEU A 24 14.98 30.09 -28.24
C LEU A 24 13.88 29.45 -29.11
N ALA A 25 14.05 29.62 -30.40
CA ALA A 25 13.11 29.46 -31.51
C ALA A 25 12.33 28.12 -31.55
N ALA A 26 11.07 28.22 -31.98
CA ALA A 26 10.14 27.12 -32.20
C ALA A 26 10.48 26.29 -33.44
N ALA A 27 10.56 24.96 -33.25
CA ALA A 27 10.37 23.96 -34.28
C ALA A 27 8.95 23.41 -34.22
N PRO A 28 8.30 23.02 -35.33
CA PRO A 28 6.91 22.58 -35.30
C PRO A 28 6.77 21.23 -34.64
N ALA A 29 5.94 21.16 -33.61
CA ALA A 29 5.57 19.92 -32.93
C ALA A 29 4.65 19.08 -33.82
N VAL A 30 5.07 17.89 -34.17
CA VAL A 30 4.20 16.82 -34.69
C VAL A 30 3.20 16.45 -33.61
N ALA A 31 1.95 16.72 -33.81
CA ALA A 31 0.85 16.35 -32.93
C ALA A 31 0.73 14.81 -32.88
N GLY A 32 1.35 14.18 -31.91
CA GLY A 32 1.09 12.78 -31.58
C GLY A 32 -0.35 12.64 -31.09
N ALA A 33 -1.15 11.83 -31.75
CA ALA A 33 -2.51 11.53 -31.40
C ALA A 33 -2.52 10.96 -29.95
N ARG A 34 -3.22 11.64 -29.04
CA ARG A 34 -3.49 11.12 -27.70
C ARG A 34 -4.29 9.83 -27.85
N PRO A 35 -3.94 8.73 -27.16
CA PRO A 35 -4.81 7.56 -27.15
C PRO A 35 -6.18 7.97 -26.62
N HIS A 36 -7.22 7.69 -27.39
CA HIS A 36 -8.59 7.95 -26.99
C HIS A 36 -8.86 7.25 -25.65
N PRO A 37 -9.44 7.92 -24.63
CA PRO A 37 -9.87 7.26 -23.42
C PRO A 37 -10.84 6.14 -23.79
N ARG A 38 -10.59 4.93 -23.30
CA ARG A 38 -11.54 3.82 -23.45
C ARG A 38 -12.89 4.28 -22.88
N PRO A 39 -14.03 3.97 -23.54
CA PRO A 39 -15.33 4.38 -23.04
C PRO A 39 -15.51 3.83 -21.61
N CYS A 40 -15.79 4.74 -20.67
CA CYS A 40 -16.16 4.40 -19.32
C CYS A 40 -17.39 3.49 -19.36
N PRO A 41 -17.45 2.38 -18.60
CA PRO A 41 -18.62 1.50 -18.55
C PRO A 41 -19.89 2.22 -18.07
N PHE A 42 -19.76 3.37 -17.45
CA PHE A 42 -20.84 4.34 -17.24
C PHE A 42 -21.06 5.14 -18.53
N GLY A 43 -21.61 4.56 -19.59
CA GLY A 43 -21.94 5.27 -20.85
C GLY A 43 -22.59 6.62 -20.58
N ARG A 44 -22.48 7.60 -21.52
CA ARG A 44 -23.01 8.97 -21.35
C ARG A 44 -24.26 8.95 -20.50
N TYR A 45 -24.15 9.42 -19.29
CA TYR A 45 -25.07 9.38 -18.15
C TYR A 45 -26.56 9.38 -18.57
N GLY A 46 -27.12 8.20 -18.74
CA GLY A 46 -28.48 8.05 -19.14
C GLY A 46 -28.87 6.57 -19.29
N SER A 47 -29.60 6.07 -18.34
CA SER A 47 -30.37 4.83 -18.28
C SER A 47 -29.65 3.49 -17.97
N PRO A 48 -30.16 2.72 -17.03
CA PRO A 48 -29.59 1.45 -16.56
C PRO A 48 -30.01 0.25 -17.43
N ALA A 49 -29.93 0.36 -18.75
CA ALA A 49 -30.33 -0.72 -19.68
C ALA A 49 -29.17 -1.51 -20.29
N ALA A 50 -27.91 -1.26 -19.89
CA ALA A 50 -26.82 -2.16 -20.22
C ALA A 50 -27.01 -3.49 -19.49
N ARG A 51 -26.93 -4.62 -20.19
CA ARG A 51 -27.05 -5.98 -19.61
C ARG A 51 -26.20 -6.05 -18.33
N ARG A 52 -26.85 -6.09 -17.17
CA ARG A 52 -26.18 -6.26 -15.88
C ARG A 52 -25.47 -7.60 -15.89
N THR A 53 -24.15 -7.60 -15.70
CA THR A 53 -23.39 -8.80 -15.47
C THR A 53 -23.85 -9.41 -14.14
N PRO A 54 -24.20 -10.69 -14.07
CA PRO A 54 -24.57 -11.34 -12.82
C PRO A 54 -23.52 -11.03 -11.73
N LYS A 55 -23.98 -10.78 -10.50
CA LYS A 55 -23.11 -10.45 -9.35
C LYS A 55 -22.24 -9.19 -9.53
N THR A 56 -22.73 -8.17 -10.22
CA THR A 56 -22.03 -6.89 -10.34
C THR A 56 -22.88 -5.77 -9.75
N LEU A 57 -22.28 -4.94 -8.89
CA LEU A 57 -22.87 -3.73 -8.33
C LEU A 57 -22.03 -2.51 -8.75
N TYR A 58 -22.72 -1.42 -9.01
CA TYR A 58 -22.12 -0.15 -9.40
C TYR A 58 -22.23 0.84 -8.24
N VAL A 59 -21.10 1.42 -7.84
CA VAL A 59 -21.02 2.39 -6.74
C VAL A 59 -20.62 3.73 -7.32
N ASP A 60 -21.43 4.76 -7.08
CA ASP A 60 -21.15 6.13 -7.54
C ASP A 60 -21.52 7.13 -6.42
N PRO A 61 -20.57 7.89 -5.89
CA PRO A 61 -20.82 8.81 -4.77
C PRO A 61 -21.79 9.93 -5.15
N HIS A 62 -22.09 10.11 -6.43
CA HIS A 62 -23.06 11.09 -6.94
C HIS A 62 -24.46 10.49 -7.20
N GLY A 63 -24.73 9.26 -6.77
CA GLY A 63 -26.06 8.63 -6.82
C GLY A 63 -26.47 8.09 -8.20
N ARG A 64 -25.52 7.86 -9.12
CA ARG A 64 -25.81 7.31 -10.46
C ARG A 64 -25.59 5.79 -10.54
N GLY A 65 -25.17 5.15 -9.43
CA GLY A 65 -24.97 3.72 -9.29
C GLY A 65 -26.11 3.05 -8.50
N ASP A 66 -25.88 1.78 -8.14
CA ASP A 66 -26.77 1.05 -7.23
C ASP A 66 -26.62 1.54 -5.79
N PHE A 67 -25.42 2.02 -5.43
CA PHE A 67 -25.06 2.53 -4.10
C PHE A 67 -24.21 3.79 -4.20
N THR A 68 -24.28 4.63 -3.18
CA THR A 68 -23.40 5.79 -3.02
C THR A 68 -22.19 5.50 -2.09
N SER A 69 -22.26 4.41 -1.33
CA SER A 69 -21.25 3.97 -0.35
C SER A 69 -20.70 2.60 -0.76
N VAL A 70 -19.38 2.46 -0.65
CA VAL A 70 -18.68 1.18 -0.89
C VAL A 70 -19.08 0.16 0.16
N GLN A 71 -19.18 0.56 1.45
CA GLN A 71 -19.58 -0.36 2.52
C GLN A 71 -21.02 -0.85 2.33
N ALA A 72 -21.94 0.00 1.89
CA ALA A 72 -23.30 -0.42 1.61
C ALA A 72 -23.36 -1.45 0.47
N ALA A 73 -22.58 -1.24 -0.59
CA ALA A 73 -22.47 -2.21 -1.69
C ALA A 73 -21.85 -3.53 -1.24
N VAL A 74 -20.78 -3.50 -0.41
CA VAL A 74 -20.17 -4.70 0.20
C VAL A 74 -21.19 -5.46 1.04
N THR A 75 -22.01 -4.75 1.81
CA THR A 75 -23.05 -5.38 2.65
C THR A 75 -24.13 -6.06 1.81
N ALA A 76 -24.57 -5.40 0.73
CA ALA A 76 -25.58 -5.91 -0.20
C ALA A 76 -25.05 -7.05 -1.08
N ALA A 77 -23.75 -7.09 -1.36
CA ALA A 77 -23.07 -8.16 -2.09
C ALA A 77 -22.96 -9.43 -1.21
N GLY A 78 -24.08 -10.09 -1.00
CA GLY A 78 -24.16 -11.29 -0.16
C GLY A 78 -23.44 -12.49 -0.78
N GLY A 79 -22.37 -13.01 -0.12
CA GLY A 79 -21.65 -14.22 -0.55
C GLY A 79 -20.51 -13.97 -1.54
N ASP A 80 -20.12 -15.01 -2.28
CA ASP A 80 -18.88 -15.08 -3.04
C ASP A 80 -18.96 -14.51 -4.46
N GLY A 81 -17.80 -14.07 -4.97
CA GLY A 81 -17.60 -13.78 -6.40
C GLY A 81 -18.31 -12.53 -6.92
N TRP A 82 -18.61 -11.56 -6.05
CA TRP A 82 -19.20 -10.29 -6.46
C TRP A 82 -18.15 -9.31 -6.99
N THR A 83 -18.55 -8.57 -8.02
CA THR A 83 -17.76 -7.46 -8.57
C THR A 83 -18.39 -6.13 -8.17
N LEU A 84 -17.60 -5.23 -7.60
CA LEU A 84 -17.96 -3.83 -7.40
C LEU A 84 -17.21 -2.99 -8.43
N VAL A 85 -17.94 -2.19 -9.19
CA VAL A 85 -17.37 -1.20 -10.13
C VAL A 85 -17.57 0.18 -9.51
N LEU A 86 -16.48 0.84 -9.17
CA LEU A 86 -16.49 2.12 -8.48
C LEU A 86 -16.29 3.27 -9.46
N ALA A 87 -17.24 4.19 -9.52
CA ALA A 87 -17.15 5.40 -10.31
C ALA A 87 -16.06 6.34 -9.77
N PRO A 88 -15.50 7.23 -10.62
CA PRO A 88 -14.63 8.31 -10.14
C PRO A 88 -15.28 9.12 -9.03
N GLY A 89 -14.52 9.36 -7.96
CA GLY A 89 -14.92 10.12 -6.80
C GLY A 89 -14.18 9.71 -5.54
N THR A 90 -14.45 10.45 -4.45
CA THR A 90 -13.90 10.19 -3.12
C THR A 90 -14.98 9.59 -2.24
N TYR A 91 -14.70 8.41 -1.71
CA TYR A 91 -15.53 7.66 -0.78
C TYR A 91 -14.92 7.80 0.63
N ARG A 92 -15.47 8.73 1.43
CA ARG A 92 -14.98 8.97 2.79
C ARG A 92 -15.71 8.08 3.78
N GLU A 93 -15.20 6.89 3.95
CA GLU A 93 -15.81 5.85 4.80
C GLU A 93 -14.78 4.79 5.20
N THR A 94 -15.05 4.06 6.28
CA THR A 94 -14.33 2.82 6.59
C THR A 94 -15.04 1.64 5.95
N VAL A 95 -14.27 0.70 5.36
CA VAL A 95 -14.82 -0.44 4.64
C VAL A 95 -14.28 -1.76 5.18
N SER A 96 -15.15 -2.72 5.45
CA SER A 96 -14.79 -4.08 5.87
C SER A 96 -15.35 -5.13 4.91
N VAL A 97 -14.44 -5.96 4.37
CA VAL A 97 -14.77 -7.13 3.54
C VAL A 97 -14.52 -8.38 4.36
N ASP A 98 -15.59 -8.98 4.87
CA ASP A 98 -15.50 -10.13 5.76
C ASP A 98 -15.22 -11.45 5.01
N THR A 99 -14.87 -12.50 5.75
CA THR A 99 -14.49 -13.82 5.22
C THR A 99 -15.54 -14.47 4.34
N GLY A 100 -16.84 -14.17 4.54
CA GLY A 100 -17.95 -14.68 3.74
C GLY A 100 -18.09 -14.05 2.34
N ARG A 101 -17.08 -13.32 1.84
CA ARG A 101 -17.09 -12.64 0.53
C ARG A 101 -15.89 -13.07 -0.32
N THR A 102 -15.66 -14.37 -0.38
CA THR A 102 -14.54 -14.97 -1.13
C THR A 102 -14.60 -14.61 -2.62
N GLY A 103 -13.45 -14.27 -3.21
CA GLY A 103 -13.36 -13.93 -4.63
C GLY A 103 -13.99 -12.59 -5.01
N ALA A 104 -14.22 -11.70 -4.06
CA ALA A 104 -14.72 -10.34 -4.33
C ALA A 104 -13.72 -9.57 -5.21
N THR A 105 -14.24 -8.85 -6.20
CA THR A 105 -13.42 -8.07 -7.15
C THR A 105 -13.89 -6.61 -7.16
N TRP A 106 -12.97 -5.68 -6.97
CA TRP A 106 -13.23 -4.24 -7.04
C TRP A 106 -12.47 -3.61 -8.20
N ILE A 107 -13.15 -2.79 -8.99
CA ILE A 107 -12.59 -2.16 -10.19
C ILE A 107 -12.89 -0.66 -10.17
N GLY A 108 -11.84 0.15 -10.22
CA GLY A 108 -11.98 1.58 -10.52
C GLY A 108 -12.37 1.76 -11.98
N ALA A 109 -13.52 2.36 -12.24
CA ALA A 109 -14.14 2.42 -13.56
C ALA A 109 -13.34 3.18 -14.62
N SER A 110 -12.55 4.18 -14.20
CA SER A 110 -11.68 4.95 -15.11
C SER A 110 -10.41 4.21 -15.52
N GLY A 111 -9.98 3.24 -14.71
CA GLY A 111 -8.67 2.58 -14.83
C GLY A 111 -7.49 3.39 -14.31
N ASP A 112 -7.68 4.68 -13.96
CA ASP A 112 -6.69 5.49 -13.25
C ASP A 112 -6.98 5.44 -11.75
N PRO A 113 -6.06 4.92 -10.92
CA PRO A 113 -6.31 4.80 -9.49
C PRO A 113 -6.49 6.14 -8.77
N ARG A 114 -6.10 7.26 -9.39
CA ARG A 114 -6.25 8.60 -8.80
C ARG A 114 -7.70 9.09 -8.83
N ASP A 115 -8.52 8.53 -9.70
CA ASP A 115 -9.90 8.95 -9.87
C ASP A 115 -10.84 8.30 -8.84
N VAL A 116 -10.46 7.15 -8.25
CA VAL A 116 -11.29 6.41 -7.30
C VAL A 116 -10.55 6.31 -5.97
N VAL A 117 -10.99 7.04 -4.96
CA VAL A 117 -10.29 7.17 -3.67
C VAL A 117 -11.20 6.75 -2.53
N ILE A 118 -10.82 5.69 -1.81
CA ILE A 118 -11.44 5.30 -0.53
C ILE A 118 -10.53 5.83 0.58
N VAL A 119 -11.05 6.71 1.44
CA VAL A 119 -10.23 7.43 2.43
C VAL A 119 -10.97 7.57 3.76
N TYR A 120 -10.23 7.49 4.85
CA TYR A 120 -10.67 7.86 6.19
C TYR A 120 -9.48 8.32 7.04
N ASP A 121 -9.73 8.81 8.27
CA ASP A 121 -8.74 9.47 9.13
C ASP A 121 -8.62 8.87 10.54
N ASN A 122 -8.86 7.58 10.73
CA ASN A 122 -8.61 6.93 12.00
C ASN A 122 -7.11 6.67 12.21
N ALA A 123 -6.59 7.04 13.38
CA ALA A 123 -5.29 6.59 13.87
C ALA A 123 -5.44 5.58 15.00
N ALA A 124 -4.35 4.92 15.37
CA ALA A 124 -4.35 3.97 16.50
C ALA A 124 -4.78 4.63 17.81
N GLY A 125 -4.40 5.90 18.02
CA GLY A 125 -4.79 6.69 19.19
C GLY A 125 -6.19 7.31 19.12
N THR A 126 -6.92 7.21 17.99
CA THR A 126 -8.27 7.77 17.87
C THR A 126 -9.22 7.08 18.83
N PRO A 127 -9.95 7.82 19.69
CA PRO A 127 -10.94 7.23 20.59
C PRO A 127 -12.09 6.58 19.83
N ARG A 128 -12.53 5.44 20.30
CA ARG A 128 -13.74 4.78 19.75
C ARG A 128 -14.99 5.52 20.16
N PRO A 129 -16.02 5.62 19.30
CA PRO A 129 -17.27 6.32 19.61
C PRO A 129 -18.03 5.72 20.80
N ASP A 130 -17.88 4.41 21.05
CA ASP A 130 -18.53 3.68 22.14
C ASP A 130 -17.80 3.79 23.48
N GLY A 131 -16.69 4.54 23.55
CA GLY A 131 -15.90 4.72 24.77
C GLY A 131 -15.05 3.50 25.16
N SER A 132 -14.94 2.45 24.33
CA SER A 132 -14.18 1.22 24.63
C SER A 132 -12.67 1.36 24.49
N GLY A 133 -12.13 2.59 24.52
CA GLY A 133 -10.72 2.90 24.36
C GLY A 133 -10.40 3.47 22.99
N THR A 134 -9.25 3.09 22.40
CA THR A 134 -8.80 3.56 21.09
C THR A 134 -8.88 2.46 20.03
N TYR A 135 -8.78 2.85 18.76
CA TYR A 135 -8.82 1.88 17.66
C TYR A 135 -7.65 0.90 17.66
N GLY A 136 -6.46 1.32 18.13
CA GLY A 136 -5.22 0.58 17.92
C GLY A 136 -4.83 0.52 16.44
N THR A 137 -3.60 0.09 16.13
CA THR A 137 -3.12 0.00 14.74
C THR A 137 -4.08 -0.78 13.84
N SER A 138 -4.51 -1.95 14.29
CA SER A 138 -5.39 -2.83 13.49
C SER A 138 -6.76 -2.23 13.22
N GLY A 139 -7.31 -1.48 14.16
CA GLY A 139 -8.63 -0.85 14.05
C GLY A 139 -8.63 0.48 13.31
N SER A 140 -7.45 1.10 13.09
CA SER A 140 -7.32 2.37 12.37
C SER A 140 -7.55 2.22 10.86
N ALA A 141 -7.57 0.99 10.33
CA ALA A 141 -7.60 0.75 8.90
C ALA A 141 -8.83 1.37 8.22
N THR A 142 -8.59 2.19 7.19
CA THR A 142 -9.64 2.70 6.31
C THR A 142 -10.37 1.55 5.61
N THR A 143 -9.60 0.62 5.02
CA THR A 143 -10.16 -0.59 4.43
C THR A 143 -9.56 -1.83 5.06
N THR A 144 -10.41 -2.78 5.46
CA THR A 144 -9.98 -4.09 5.96
C THR A 144 -10.52 -5.21 5.07
N VAL A 145 -9.65 -6.07 4.55
CA VAL A 145 -10.01 -7.23 3.72
C VAL A 145 -9.65 -8.52 4.44
N ARG A 146 -10.67 -9.28 4.86
CA ARG A 146 -10.52 -10.61 5.48
C ARG A 146 -10.84 -11.75 4.50
N ALA A 147 -11.54 -11.45 3.41
CA ALA A 147 -11.96 -12.42 2.41
C ALA A 147 -10.77 -12.99 1.63
N ASP A 148 -10.80 -14.29 1.35
CA ASP A 148 -9.84 -14.93 0.46
C ASP A 148 -10.16 -14.64 -1.01
N GLY A 149 -9.15 -14.64 -1.88
CA GLY A 149 -9.31 -14.44 -3.32
C GLY A 149 -9.72 -13.03 -3.73
N PHE A 150 -9.57 -12.04 -2.84
CA PHE A 150 -9.92 -10.65 -3.13
C PHE A 150 -9.04 -10.07 -4.25
N THR A 151 -9.64 -9.29 -5.15
CA THR A 151 -8.90 -8.58 -6.20
C THR A 151 -9.34 -7.11 -6.27
N ALA A 152 -8.38 -6.19 -6.33
CA ALA A 152 -8.64 -4.77 -6.59
C ALA A 152 -7.81 -4.28 -7.79
N ARG A 153 -8.38 -3.38 -8.61
CA ARG A 153 -7.73 -2.79 -9.78
C ARG A 153 -8.04 -1.30 -9.87
N GLY A 154 -6.99 -0.47 -10.04
CA GLY A 154 -7.14 0.95 -10.34
C GLY A 154 -7.88 1.74 -9.26
N ILE A 155 -7.58 1.50 -7.98
CA ILE A 155 -8.21 2.14 -6.83
C ILE A 155 -7.12 2.70 -5.91
N THR A 156 -7.36 3.86 -5.33
CA THR A 156 -6.59 4.41 -4.20
C THR A 156 -7.26 4.05 -2.88
N PHE A 157 -6.48 3.45 -1.98
CA PHE A 157 -6.80 3.28 -0.57
C PHE A 157 -5.94 4.28 0.21
N ALA A 158 -6.56 5.12 1.03
CA ALA A 158 -5.86 6.17 1.74
C ALA A 158 -6.27 6.25 3.21
N ASN A 159 -5.33 6.67 4.05
CA ASN A 159 -5.62 7.19 5.38
C ASN A 159 -5.01 8.59 5.45
N ASP A 160 -5.85 9.60 5.61
CA ASP A 160 -5.43 11.00 5.59
C ASP A 160 -5.27 11.63 6.98
N TRP A 161 -5.13 10.80 8.02
CA TRP A 161 -4.75 11.27 9.34
C TRP A 161 -3.35 11.88 9.32
N LEU A 162 -3.21 13.08 9.86
CA LEU A 162 -1.94 13.81 9.89
C LEU A 162 -1.46 14.02 11.32
N ARG A 163 -0.19 13.65 11.55
CA ARG A 163 0.51 13.87 12.83
C ARG A 163 0.57 15.35 13.19
N ALA A 164 0.74 16.21 12.20
CA ALA A 164 0.81 17.66 12.37
C ALA A 164 -0.50 18.27 12.92
N ASP A 165 -1.65 17.65 12.65
CA ASP A 165 -2.95 18.14 13.13
C ASP A 165 -3.23 17.73 14.59
N GLN A 166 -2.40 16.84 15.15
CA GLN A 166 -2.55 16.28 16.49
C GLN A 166 -1.20 16.28 17.26
N PRO A 167 -0.63 17.45 17.54
CA PRO A 167 0.66 17.55 18.23
C PRO A 167 0.62 16.86 19.60
N GLY A 168 1.64 16.05 19.89
CA GLY A 168 1.76 15.33 21.15
C GLY A 168 0.93 14.03 21.26
N TRP A 169 0.19 13.65 20.21
CA TRP A 169 -0.53 12.37 20.21
C TRP A 169 0.44 11.19 20.19
N THR A 170 0.06 10.17 20.95
CA THR A 170 0.62 8.80 20.85
C THR A 170 -0.33 7.91 20.06
N GLY A 171 0.16 6.81 19.49
CA GLY A 171 -0.68 5.95 18.64
C GLY A 171 -0.92 6.58 17.26
N THR A 172 0.16 6.98 16.60
CA THR A 172 0.17 7.69 15.31
C THR A 172 0.09 6.76 14.09
N GLN A 173 -0.03 5.45 14.30
CA GLN A 173 -0.25 4.48 13.22
C GLN A 173 -1.62 4.70 12.58
N ALA A 174 -1.68 4.80 11.25
CA ALA A 174 -2.87 5.15 10.50
C ALA A 174 -2.94 4.35 9.19
N VAL A 175 -3.60 3.19 9.25
CA VAL A 175 -3.59 2.20 8.17
C VAL A 175 -4.54 2.59 7.04
N ALA A 176 -4.05 2.65 5.81
CA ALA A 176 -4.90 2.84 4.62
C ALA A 176 -5.58 1.53 4.21
N LEU A 177 -4.81 0.44 4.11
CA LEU A 177 -5.34 -0.88 3.81
C LEU A 177 -4.75 -1.93 4.76
N LYS A 178 -5.61 -2.71 5.40
CA LYS A 178 -5.27 -3.97 6.05
C LYS A 178 -5.81 -5.14 5.24
N VAL A 179 -4.94 -6.04 4.76
CA VAL A 179 -5.35 -7.22 4.01
C VAL A 179 -4.87 -8.49 4.72
N MET A 180 -5.79 -9.46 4.91
CA MET A 180 -5.58 -10.66 5.73
C MET A 180 -5.97 -11.94 4.99
N GLY A 181 -6.69 -11.85 3.86
CA GLY A 181 -7.13 -13.00 3.08
C GLY A 181 -6.02 -13.62 2.24
N ASP A 182 -6.02 -14.96 2.13
CA ASP A 182 -5.16 -15.66 1.18
C ASP A 182 -5.55 -15.34 -0.27
N ARG A 183 -4.58 -15.33 -1.18
CA ARG A 183 -4.76 -15.05 -2.62
C ARG A 183 -5.42 -13.71 -2.91
N SER A 184 -5.03 -12.67 -2.14
CA SER A 184 -5.47 -11.30 -2.40
C SER A 184 -4.54 -10.61 -3.39
N ALA A 185 -5.09 -10.02 -4.47
CA ALA A 185 -4.33 -9.38 -5.55
C ALA A 185 -4.71 -7.91 -5.75
N PHE A 186 -3.71 -7.06 -5.91
CA PHE A 186 -3.86 -5.62 -6.14
C PHE A 186 -3.08 -5.23 -7.39
N HIS A 187 -3.76 -4.68 -8.40
CA HIS A 187 -3.15 -4.31 -9.68
C HIS A 187 -3.31 -2.81 -9.94
N ALA A 188 -2.19 -2.13 -10.14
CA ALA A 188 -2.17 -0.68 -10.40
C ALA A 188 -2.98 0.13 -9.36
N CYS A 189 -2.94 -0.29 -8.09
CA CYS A 189 -3.55 0.42 -6.98
C CYS A 189 -2.58 1.40 -6.32
N ARG A 190 -3.11 2.33 -5.53
CA ARG A 190 -2.32 3.24 -4.70
C ARG A 190 -2.69 3.06 -3.23
N PHE A 191 -1.69 3.12 -2.36
CA PHE A 191 -1.84 3.09 -0.90
C PHE A 191 -1.16 4.33 -0.33
N LEU A 192 -1.95 5.24 0.22
CA LEU A 192 -1.49 6.55 0.66
C LEU A 192 -1.69 6.71 2.16
N GLY A 193 -0.65 7.12 2.86
CA GLY A 193 -0.69 7.36 4.30
C GLY A 193 0.66 7.84 4.80
N HIS A 194 0.87 7.68 6.08
CA HIS A 194 2.09 8.03 6.79
C HIS A 194 2.68 6.81 7.50
N GLN A 195 2.56 6.73 8.82
CA GLN A 195 2.99 5.56 9.56
C GLN A 195 2.00 4.40 9.36
N ASP A 196 2.53 3.20 9.05
CA ASP A 196 1.75 1.96 8.93
C ASP A 196 0.73 1.95 7.77
N THR A 197 1.05 2.52 6.60
CA THR A 197 0.13 2.70 5.48
C THR A 197 -0.48 1.39 4.97
N LEU A 198 0.36 0.37 4.68
CA LEU A 198 -0.08 -0.92 4.09
C LEU A 198 0.23 -2.07 5.04
N TYR A 199 -0.82 -2.64 5.61
CA TYR A 199 -0.76 -3.77 6.54
C TYR A 199 -1.06 -5.09 5.80
N ALA A 200 -0.01 -5.73 5.29
CA ALA A 200 -0.08 -7.05 4.66
C ALA A 200 0.01 -8.12 5.74
N ASP A 201 -1.12 -8.57 6.26
CA ASP A 201 -1.23 -9.42 7.46
C ASP A 201 -1.85 -10.80 7.16
N THR A 202 -2.11 -11.56 8.18
CA THR A 202 -2.87 -12.81 8.17
C THR A 202 -3.99 -12.77 9.21
N ARG A 203 -5.01 -13.57 9.04
CA ARG A 203 -6.11 -13.67 10.02
C ARG A 203 -5.68 -14.32 11.33
N ASP A 204 -4.74 -15.25 11.24
CA ASP A 204 -4.21 -16.01 12.35
C ASP A 204 -2.70 -16.24 12.15
N ARG A 205 -1.96 -16.45 13.23
CA ARG A 205 -0.51 -16.70 13.20
C ARG A 205 -0.12 -17.99 12.50
N GLY A 206 -1.01 -18.98 12.50
CA GLY A 206 -0.83 -20.27 11.83
C GLY A 206 -1.24 -20.26 10.36
N LEU A 207 -1.83 -19.15 9.85
CA LEU A 207 -2.24 -19.01 8.47
C LEU A 207 -1.20 -18.21 7.68
N PHE A 208 -0.79 -18.73 6.53
CA PHE A 208 0.22 -18.09 5.67
C PHE A 208 -0.45 -17.52 4.42
N ALA A 209 -1.16 -16.39 4.61
CA ALA A 209 -1.85 -15.72 3.53
C ALA A 209 -0.87 -15.21 2.46
N ARG A 210 -1.15 -15.53 1.19
CA ARG A 210 -0.40 -15.07 0.02
C ARG A 210 -1.06 -13.83 -0.55
N GLN A 211 -0.26 -12.80 -0.80
CA GLN A 211 -0.73 -11.52 -1.33
C GLN A 211 0.17 -11.07 -2.47
N TYR A 212 -0.42 -10.46 -3.49
CA TYR A 212 0.27 -10.03 -4.68
C TYR A 212 -0.09 -8.57 -5.02
N PHE A 213 0.93 -7.74 -5.12
CA PHE A 213 0.82 -6.33 -5.47
C PHE A 213 1.60 -6.08 -6.76
N GLU A 214 0.89 -5.76 -7.85
CA GLU A 214 1.51 -5.53 -9.15
C GLU A 214 1.40 -4.07 -9.56
N ARG A 215 2.55 -3.45 -9.85
CA ARG A 215 2.63 -2.06 -10.32
C ARG A 215 1.86 -1.08 -9.42
N CYS A 216 1.83 -1.38 -8.14
CA CYS A 216 1.20 -0.52 -7.15
C CYS A 216 2.13 0.63 -6.72
N TYR A 217 1.53 1.70 -6.25
CA TYR A 217 2.20 2.81 -5.61
C TYR A 217 1.89 2.81 -4.11
N VAL A 218 2.93 2.92 -3.29
CA VAL A 218 2.80 2.98 -1.83
C VAL A 218 3.62 4.15 -1.30
N GLU A 219 3.02 5.00 -0.48
CA GLU A 219 3.76 6.08 0.19
C GLU A 219 3.54 6.06 1.70
N GLY A 220 4.53 6.57 2.41
CA GLY A 220 4.49 6.71 3.86
C GLY A 220 5.82 7.13 4.46
N ASP A 221 5.90 7.09 5.79
CA ASP A 221 7.10 7.48 6.53
C ASP A 221 7.62 6.34 7.42
N VAL A 222 6.91 5.91 8.45
CA VAL A 222 7.42 4.90 9.39
C VAL A 222 6.72 3.55 9.16
N ASP A 223 7.51 2.49 8.92
CA ASP A 223 7.02 1.12 8.79
C ASP A 223 5.85 0.99 7.81
N PHE A 224 5.87 1.79 6.73
CA PHE A 224 4.67 1.98 5.94
C PHE A 224 4.27 0.79 5.06
N VAL A 225 5.08 -0.27 5.03
CA VAL A 225 4.71 -1.60 4.52
C VAL A 225 5.07 -2.65 5.58
N PHE A 226 4.08 -3.19 6.26
CA PHE A 226 4.31 -4.06 7.41
C PHE A 226 3.34 -5.24 7.50
N GLY A 227 3.62 -6.22 8.37
CA GLY A 227 2.75 -7.36 8.63
C GLY A 227 3.38 -8.74 8.43
N ARG A 228 2.54 -9.80 8.46
CA ARG A 228 2.95 -11.21 8.55
C ARG A 228 2.78 -12.00 7.26
N ALA A 229 2.13 -11.46 6.25
CA ALA A 229 1.78 -12.20 5.04
C ALA A 229 3.00 -12.69 4.26
N THR A 230 2.80 -13.69 3.42
CA THR A 230 3.66 -13.94 2.26
C THR A 230 3.25 -12.96 1.18
N ALA A 231 3.94 -11.82 1.06
CA ALA A 231 3.55 -10.73 0.16
C ALA A 231 4.60 -10.51 -0.93
N VAL A 232 4.16 -10.50 -2.19
CA VAL A 232 4.99 -10.22 -3.35
C VAL A 232 4.64 -8.86 -3.93
N TYR A 233 5.61 -7.96 -3.95
CA TYR A 233 5.52 -6.61 -4.52
C TYR A 233 6.28 -6.57 -5.85
N ASP A 234 5.56 -6.68 -6.96
CA ASP A 234 6.12 -6.82 -8.30
C ASP A 234 5.98 -5.52 -9.11
N GLY A 235 7.11 -4.91 -9.45
CA GLY A 235 7.14 -3.64 -10.17
C GLY A 235 6.53 -2.46 -9.40
N CYS A 236 6.46 -2.55 -8.08
CA CYS A 236 5.87 -1.51 -7.24
C CYS A 236 6.78 -0.31 -7.04
N HIS A 237 6.17 0.85 -6.78
CA HIS A 237 6.84 2.08 -6.45
C HIS A 237 6.57 2.45 -4.99
N PHE A 238 7.60 2.49 -4.17
CA PHE A 238 7.55 2.96 -2.79
C PHE A 238 8.13 4.37 -2.71
N ARG A 239 7.42 5.28 -2.07
CA ARG A 239 7.86 6.67 -1.88
C ARG A 239 7.89 7.01 -0.41
N THR A 240 9.05 7.43 0.07
CA THR A 240 9.20 7.94 1.43
C THR A 240 8.89 9.44 1.47
N LEU A 241 8.16 9.86 2.48
CA LEU A 241 7.71 11.23 2.65
C LEU A 241 8.69 12.04 3.53
N VAL A 242 8.63 13.36 3.43
CA VAL A 242 9.37 14.23 4.36
C VAL A 242 8.75 14.16 5.77
N ARG A 243 9.59 14.30 6.80
CA ARG A 243 9.20 14.38 8.23
C ARG A 243 9.61 15.73 8.80
N PRO A 244 8.77 16.77 8.62
CA PRO A 244 9.10 18.13 9.07
C PRO A 244 9.15 18.26 10.60
N ASP A 245 8.69 17.26 11.32
CA ASP A 245 8.75 17.13 12.78
C ASP A 245 10.08 16.52 13.27
N LEU A 246 11.01 16.16 12.38
CA LEU A 246 12.32 15.57 12.69
C LEU A 246 13.45 16.35 12.00
N ASP A 247 14.48 16.67 12.78
CA ASP A 247 15.68 17.34 12.26
C ASP A 247 16.79 16.39 11.82
N THR A 248 16.74 15.13 12.24
CA THR A 248 17.80 14.13 12.03
C THR A 248 17.31 12.82 11.48
N ALA A 249 18.16 12.11 10.75
CA ALA A 249 17.92 10.74 10.28
C ALA A 249 17.92 9.73 11.46
N PRO A 250 17.20 8.62 11.35
CA PRO A 250 16.29 8.28 10.24
C PRO A 250 14.91 8.93 10.40
N TYR A 251 14.31 9.34 9.30
CA TYR A 251 12.91 9.78 9.28
C TYR A 251 11.94 8.61 9.39
N GLY A 252 12.35 7.41 8.95
CA GLY A 252 11.51 6.24 9.03
C GLY A 252 12.07 5.02 8.28
N PHE A 253 11.16 4.09 7.99
CA PHE A 253 11.47 2.77 7.46
C PHE A 253 10.46 2.38 6.39
N VAL A 254 10.94 1.80 5.26
CA VAL A 254 10.03 1.36 4.20
C VAL A 254 9.31 0.09 4.61
N PHE A 255 10.04 -0.93 5.08
CA PHE A 255 9.48 -2.25 5.38
C PHE A 255 9.68 -2.64 6.86
N ALA A 256 8.62 -3.18 7.46
CA ALA A 256 8.63 -3.77 8.79
C ALA A 256 7.93 -5.15 8.78
N PRO A 257 8.53 -6.18 8.17
CA PRO A 257 7.96 -7.52 8.15
C PRO A 257 7.92 -8.13 9.55
N SER A 258 6.89 -8.97 9.80
CA SER A 258 6.69 -9.72 11.04
C SER A 258 6.36 -11.18 10.75
N THR A 259 7.05 -11.77 9.79
CA THR A 259 6.78 -13.12 9.30
C THR A 259 6.83 -14.14 10.43
N ALA A 260 5.80 -14.99 10.56
CA ALA A 260 5.78 -16.07 11.53
C ALA A 260 7.00 -17.00 11.35
N GLY A 261 7.57 -17.49 12.43
CA GLY A 261 8.76 -18.35 12.38
C GLY A 261 8.56 -19.63 11.56
N ALA A 262 7.35 -20.21 11.59
CA ALA A 262 6.98 -21.39 10.81
C ALA A 262 6.68 -21.07 9.33
N ASN A 263 6.47 -19.80 8.95
CA ASN A 263 6.22 -19.45 7.55
C ASN A 263 7.55 -19.41 6.78
N PRO A 264 7.75 -20.23 5.75
CA PRO A 264 8.99 -20.26 4.97
C PRO A 264 9.15 -19.03 4.07
N ARG A 265 8.12 -18.20 3.88
CA ARG A 265 8.12 -17.05 2.98
C ARG A 265 7.50 -15.83 3.64
N GLY A 266 8.20 -14.69 3.55
CA GLY A 266 7.73 -13.39 3.99
C GLY A 266 7.52 -12.43 2.83
N TYR A 267 8.17 -11.27 2.88
CA TYR A 267 8.08 -10.25 1.85
C TYR A 267 9.11 -10.46 0.73
N LEU A 268 8.64 -10.35 -0.51
CA LEU A 268 9.47 -10.29 -1.70
C LEU A 268 9.16 -9.00 -2.47
N VAL A 269 10.16 -8.14 -2.59
CA VAL A 269 10.11 -6.95 -3.45
C VAL A 269 10.95 -7.24 -4.69
N THR A 270 10.36 -7.14 -5.88
CA THR A 270 11.06 -7.44 -7.13
C THR A 270 10.72 -6.42 -8.21
N ARG A 271 11.74 -6.03 -9.00
CA ARG A 271 11.61 -5.13 -10.15
C ARG A 271 10.97 -3.77 -9.83
N GLY A 272 11.03 -3.35 -8.57
CA GLY A 272 10.42 -2.12 -8.09
C GLY A 272 11.37 -0.92 -8.07
N ARG A 273 10.91 0.12 -7.41
CA ARG A 273 11.74 1.28 -7.08
C ARG A 273 11.35 1.89 -5.75
N VAL A 274 12.33 2.45 -5.06
CA VAL A 274 12.14 3.33 -3.88
C VAL A 274 12.62 4.72 -4.25
N THR A 275 11.78 5.73 -4.05
CA THR A 275 12.12 7.16 -4.19
C THR A 275 11.85 7.89 -2.88
N SER A 276 12.43 9.06 -2.70
CA SER A 276 12.32 9.83 -1.45
C SER A 276 12.03 11.30 -1.73
N GLU A 277 11.23 11.91 -0.86
CA GLU A 277 11.12 13.36 -0.70
C GLU A 277 12.11 13.90 0.33
N ALA A 278 12.62 13.02 1.21
CA ALA A 278 13.59 13.38 2.25
C ALA A 278 15.00 13.51 1.66
N PRO A 279 15.92 14.14 2.37
CA PRO A 279 17.33 14.20 1.99
C PRO A 279 17.97 12.82 1.84
N ASP A 280 19.12 12.76 1.20
CA ASP A 280 19.88 11.54 0.96
C ASP A 280 20.26 10.84 2.29
N GLY A 281 20.02 9.54 2.37
CA GLY A 281 20.35 8.72 3.54
C GLY A 281 19.38 8.85 4.74
N TYR A 282 18.28 9.56 4.60
CA TYR A 282 17.37 9.81 5.73
C TYR A 282 16.36 8.69 5.98
N TYR A 283 16.34 7.65 5.17
CA TYR A 283 15.47 6.49 5.37
C TYR A 283 16.25 5.18 5.44
N LYS A 284 15.77 4.29 6.30
CA LYS A 284 16.19 2.89 6.31
C LYS A 284 15.31 2.07 5.38
N LEU A 285 15.89 1.04 4.76
CA LEU A 285 15.13 0.13 3.88
C LEU A 285 14.18 -0.73 4.70
N ALA A 286 14.65 -1.27 5.85
CA ALA A 286 13.78 -2.08 6.71
C ALA A 286 14.27 -2.17 8.16
N ARG A 287 13.33 -2.60 9.01
CA ARG A 287 13.59 -3.13 10.36
C ARG A 287 12.69 -4.31 10.68
N PRO A 288 13.13 -5.31 11.48
CA PRO A 288 12.29 -6.46 11.82
C PRO A 288 11.26 -6.09 12.89
N TRP A 289 10.00 -6.43 12.63
CA TRP A 289 8.97 -6.32 13.64
C TRP A 289 8.72 -7.68 14.30
N VAL A 290 9.23 -7.87 15.53
CA VAL A 290 8.92 -9.00 16.39
C VAL A 290 7.99 -8.52 17.51
N PRO A 291 6.67 -8.77 17.41
CA PRO A 291 5.71 -8.31 18.41
C PRO A 291 5.97 -8.93 19.79
N SER A 292 5.70 -8.19 20.86
CA SER A 292 5.79 -8.76 22.23
C SER A 292 4.80 -9.91 22.45
N SER A 293 3.71 -9.92 21.70
CA SER A 293 2.72 -11.01 21.71
C SER A 293 3.13 -12.24 20.88
N ASP A 294 4.24 -12.16 20.11
CA ASP A 294 4.74 -13.26 19.28
C ASP A 294 6.27 -13.17 19.10
N THR A 295 6.98 -13.61 20.11
CA THR A 295 8.46 -13.61 20.10
C THR A 295 9.05 -14.72 19.22
N THR A 296 8.22 -15.59 18.64
CA THR A 296 8.64 -16.64 17.71
C THR A 296 8.70 -16.15 16.25
N ALA A 297 8.25 -14.95 15.98
CA ALA A 297 8.36 -14.36 14.66
C ALA A 297 9.83 -14.32 14.19
N ARG A 298 10.02 -14.57 12.89
CA ARG A 298 11.32 -14.50 12.21
C ARG A 298 11.11 -13.68 10.93
N PRO A 299 11.13 -12.35 11.06
CA PRO A 299 10.91 -11.42 9.95
C PRO A 299 11.72 -11.78 8.70
N MET A 300 11.05 -11.78 7.55
CA MET A 300 11.68 -12.11 6.28
C MET A 300 11.38 -11.06 5.23
N LEU A 301 12.44 -10.53 4.62
CA LEU A 301 12.37 -9.59 3.52
C LEU A 301 13.43 -9.94 2.49
N THR A 302 13.03 -10.13 1.24
CA THR A 302 13.96 -10.16 0.10
C THR A 302 13.66 -8.98 -0.81
N VAL A 303 14.67 -8.13 -1.07
CA VAL A 303 14.60 -7.04 -2.05
C VAL A 303 15.53 -7.37 -3.21
N ARG A 304 14.97 -7.51 -4.42
CA ARG A 304 15.77 -7.91 -5.59
C ARG A 304 15.43 -7.08 -6.83
N GLU A 305 16.45 -6.86 -7.65
CA GLU A 305 16.30 -6.20 -8.96
C GLU A 305 15.50 -4.87 -8.86
N THR A 306 15.64 -4.20 -7.72
CA THR A 306 14.91 -3.00 -7.36
C THR A 306 15.84 -1.80 -7.35
N ARG A 307 15.37 -0.66 -7.86
CA ARG A 307 16.12 0.59 -7.82
C ARG A 307 15.88 1.30 -6.47
N LEU A 308 16.92 1.42 -5.67
CA LEU A 308 16.90 2.15 -4.40
C LEU A 308 17.43 3.58 -4.61
N GLY A 309 16.58 4.59 -4.36
CA GLY A 309 16.93 6.01 -4.47
C GLY A 309 17.91 6.46 -3.39
N ALA A 310 18.47 7.66 -3.54
CA ALA A 310 19.46 8.22 -2.64
C ALA A 310 18.91 8.47 -1.21
N GLY A 311 17.61 8.63 -1.03
CA GLY A 311 17.02 8.76 0.30
C GLY A 311 17.19 7.53 1.21
N ILE A 312 17.49 6.34 0.64
CA ILE A 312 17.83 5.14 1.42
C ILE A 312 19.30 5.22 1.86
N ASP A 313 19.53 5.05 3.15
CA ASP A 313 20.87 5.00 3.74
C ASP A 313 21.65 3.80 3.17
N ALA A 314 22.68 4.12 2.39
CA ALA A 314 23.53 3.10 1.74
C ALA A 314 24.53 2.46 2.73
N VAL A 315 24.85 3.14 3.83
CA VAL A 315 25.82 2.68 4.85
C VAL A 315 25.15 1.65 5.79
N ALA A 316 23.95 1.98 6.28
CA ALA A 316 23.22 1.15 7.21
C ALA A 316 21.73 1.10 6.83
N PRO A 317 21.35 0.34 5.78
CA PRO A 317 19.98 0.32 5.26
C PRO A 317 18.98 -0.39 6.18
N TYR A 318 19.48 -1.13 7.15
CA TYR A 318 18.67 -1.86 8.14
C TYR A 318 18.94 -1.32 9.54
N ALA A 319 17.95 -1.45 10.41
CA ALA A 319 18.09 -1.13 11.83
C ALA A 319 17.26 -2.11 12.67
N ASP A 320 17.52 -2.16 13.94
CA ASP A 320 16.73 -2.96 14.88
C ASP A 320 15.48 -2.17 15.31
N MET A 321 14.34 -2.84 15.44
CA MET A 321 13.18 -2.27 16.11
C MET A 321 13.29 -2.47 17.63
N ARG A 322 13.93 -3.55 18.04
CA ARG A 322 14.19 -3.92 19.44
C ARG A 322 15.53 -4.63 19.53
N ASP A 323 16.36 -4.25 20.47
CA ASP A 323 17.72 -4.79 20.66
C ASP A 323 17.76 -6.33 20.81
N ALA A 324 16.71 -6.92 21.39
CA ALA A 324 16.58 -8.37 21.58
C ALA A 324 16.41 -9.15 20.26
N TYR A 325 16.17 -8.46 19.14
CA TYR A 325 15.91 -9.08 17.82
C TYR A 325 16.66 -8.33 16.72
N PRO A 326 18.00 -8.41 16.71
CA PRO A 326 18.80 -7.69 15.73
C PRO A 326 18.48 -8.15 14.31
N TRP A 327 18.52 -7.20 13.38
CA TRP A 327 18.17 -7.47 11.98
C TRP A 327 19.08 -8.50 11.32
N GLN A 328 20.35 -8.60 11.77
CA GLN A 328 21.34 -9.56 11.28
C GLN A 328 20.91 -11.03 11.54
N GLU A 329 20.13 -11.27 12.58
CA GLU A 329 19.60 -12.58 12.92
C GLU A 329 18.28 -12.90 12.20
N GLN A 330 17.78 -11.96 11.39
CA GLN A 330 16.54 -12.13 10.67
C GLN A 330 16.80 -12.57 9.21
N ARG A 331 15.73 -12.94 8.52
CA ARG A 331 15.80 -13.46 7.15
C ARG A 331 15.75 -12.33 6.11
N PHE A 332 16.65 -11.33 6.23
CA PHE A 332 16.77 -10.24 5.28
C PHE A 332 17.77 -10.60 4.17
N ALA A 333 17.45 -10.25 2.92
CA ALA A 333 18.28 -10.59 1.78
C ALA A 333 18.13 -9.57 0.64
N GLU A 334 19.22 -9.35 -0.09
CA GLU A 334 19.29 -8.49 -1.26
C GLU A 334 19.86 -9.22 -2.48
N TYR A 335 19.34 -8.88 -3.69
CA TYR A 335 19.88 -9.43 -4.92
C TYR A 335 19.77 -8.43 -6.09
N ARG A 336 20.93 -8.05 -6.68
CA ARG A 336 21.02 -7.19 -7.88
C ARG A 336 20.21 -5.88 -7.79
N ASN A 337 20.09 -5.29 -6.61
CA ASN A 337 19.51 -3.95 -6.48
C ASN A 337 20.44 -2.91 -7.10
N THR A 338 19.91 -1.79 -7.56
CA THR A 338 20.60 -0.72 -8.27
C THR A 338 20.25 0.65 -7.65
N GLY A 339 20.98 1.67 -8.07
CA GLY A 339 20.78 3.05 -7.61
C GLY A 339 21.62 3.43 -6.39
N PRO A 340 21.63 4.72 -6.00
CA PRO A 340 22.50 5.22 -4.93
C PRO A 340 22.28 4.53 -3.59
N GLY A 341 21.03 4.29 -3.20
CA GLY A 341 20.68 3.59 -1.96
C GLY A 341 21.05 2.09 -1.94
N ALA A 342 21.45 1.52 -3.08
CA ALA A 342 21.95 0.14 -3.18
C ALA A 342 23.47 0.04 -3.21
N ALA A 343 24.19 1.16 -3.05
CA ALA A 343 25.64 1.16 -3.00
C ALA A 343 26.14 0.30 -1.81
N VAL A 344 27.17 -0.51 -2.06
CA VAL A 344 27.77 -1.37 -1.03
C VAL A 344 28.98 -0.65 -0.45
N THR A 345 28.73 0.18 0.53
CA THR A 345 29.77 0.94 1.24
C THR A 345 30.32 0.19 2.46
N VAL A 346 29.41 -0.56 3.12
CA VAL A 346 29.72 -1.43 4.25
C VAL A 346 29.14 -2.81 3.92
N PRO A 347 29.96 -3.78 3.44
CA PRO A 347 29.47 -5.09 2.98
C PRO A 347 28.68 -5.88 4.03
N GLU A 348 29.05 -5.75 5.31
CA GLU A 348 28.43 -6.44 6.45
C GLU A 348 26.96 -6.00 6.65
N ASN A 349 26.63 -4.80 6.21
CA ASN A 349 25.29 -4.25 6.29
C ASN A 349 24.40 -4.61 5.08
N ARG A 350 24.90 -5.44 4.14
CA ARG A 350 24.23 -5.83 2.90
C ARG A 350 24.14 -7.35 2.77
N PRO A 351 23.04 -7.98 3.19
CA PRO A 351 22.85 -9.43 3.14
C PRO A 351 22.57 -9.90 1.70
N ARG A 352 23.62 -9.99 0.86
CA ARG A 352 23.52 -10.28 -0.57
C ARG A 352 23.44 -11.77 -0.84
N LEU A 353 22.45 -12.17 -1.66
CA LEU A 353 22.33 -13.53 -2.17
C LEU A 353 23.26 -13.77 -3.37
N THR A 354 23.76 -14.99 -3.45
CA THR A 354 24.34 -15.54 -4.68
C THR A 354 23.23 -15.80 -5.73
N ARG A 355 23.64 -16.07 -6.97
CA ARG A 355 22.68 -16.44 -8.03
C ARG A 355 21.90 -17.73 -7.70
N ALA A 356 22.54 -18.69 -7.07
CA ALA A 356 21.92 -19.96 -6.68
C ALA A 356 20.85 -19.76 -5.59
N GLU A 357 21.19 -19.00 -4.54
CA GLU A 357 20.25 -18.67 -3.47
C GLU A 357 19.06 -17.84 -3.97
N ALA A 358 19.31 -16.87 -4.85
CA ALA A 358 18.29 -16.00 -5.42
C ALA A 358 17.23 -16.78 -6.25
N ALA A 359 17.52 -17.99 -6.71
CA ALA A 359 16.57 -18.86 -7.40
C ALA A 359 15.39 -19.29 -6.50
N ALA A 360 15.60 -19.32 -5.17
CA ALA A 360 14.53 -19.61 -4.19
C ALA A 360 13.68 -18.39 -3.85
N HIS A 361 14.02 -17.20 -4.35
CA HIS A 361 13.36 -15.93 -4.06
C HIS A 361 12.72 -15.34 -5.31
N THR A 362 11.79 -16.08 -5.92
CA THR A 362 11.00 -15.61 -7.07
C THR A 362 9.52 -15.55 -6.71
N ARG A 363 8.73 -14.78 -7.47
CA ARG A 363 7.29 -14.68 -7.23
C ARG A 363 6.61 -16.06 -7.38
N GLU A 364 7.07 -16.88 -8.30
CA GLU A 364 6.55 -18.24 -8.52
C GLU A 364 6.77 -19.12 -7.29
N VAL A 365 7.94 -19.03 -6.64
CA VAL A 365 8.26 -19.78 -5.43
C VAL A 365 7.43 -19.28 -4.23
N TYR A 366 7.21 -17.94 -4.13
CA TYR A 366 6.45 -17.36 -3.02
C TYR A 366 4.95 -17.61 -3.13
N LEU A 367 4.41 -17.55 -4.34
CA LEU A 367 2.97 -17.71 -4.58
C LEU A 367 2.53 -19.17 -4.81
N GLY A 368 3.49 -20.08 -5.04
CA GLY A 368 3.22 -21.52 -5.22
C GLY A 368 2.37 -21.81 -6.44
N ASP A 369 1.20 -22.40 -6.24
CA ASP A 369 0.23 -22.75 -7.27
C ASP A 369 -0.61 -21.55 -7.77
N TRP A 370 -0.58 -20.44 -7.08
CA TRP A 370 -1.39 -19.25 -7.40
C TRP A 370 -0.68 -18.36 -8.41
N ARG A 371 -1.36 -17.99 -9.52
CA ARG A 371 -0.84 -17.20 -10.65
C ARG A 371 -1.69 -15.95 -10.90
N PRO A 372 -1.66 -14.94 -10.01
CA PRO A 372 -2.46 -13.70 -10.17
C PRO A 372 -2.05 -12.84 -11.36
N TYR A 373 -0.85 -13.04 -11.90
CA TYR A 373 -0.24 -12.27 -13.00
C TYR A 373 -0.52 -12.83 -14.40
N ASP A 374 -1.05 -14.06 -14.52
CA ASP A 374 -1.33 -14.71 -15.80
C ASP A 374 -2.70 -14.31 -16.38
N ARG A 375 -3.50 -13.60 -15.63
CA ARG A 375 -4.82 -13.15 -16.09
C ARG A 375 -4.63 -11.94 -17.02
N ARG A 376 -4.54 -12.19 -18.30
CA ARG A 376 -4.76 -11.16 -19.35
C ARG A 376 -6.27 -10.90 -19.38
N HIS A 377 -6.65 -9.71 -18.95
CA HIS A 377 -8.03 -9.21 -19.10
C HIS A 377 -8.01 -7.95 -19.94
#